data_35f7ffb4eeef23f6fe50f733c9797044
#
_entry.id   35f7ffb4eeef23f6fe50f733c9797044
#
_cell.length_a   1.000
_cell.length_b   1.000
_cell.length_c   1.000
_cell.angle_alpha   90.00
_cell.angle_beta   90.00
_cell.angle_gamma   90.00
#
_symmetry.space_group_name_H-M   'P 1'
#
loop_
_entity.id
_entity.type
_entity.pdbx_description
1 polymer ?
#
loop_
_entity_poly.entity_id
_entity_poly.type
_entity_poly.pdbx_seq_one_letter_code
_entity_poly.pdbx_strand_id
1 'polypeptide(L)'
;GPLFMSFMAWLGLFILLSNPPFNDIAKPKFQQMEIYTEVDGQWDLTTEELGEDTPFVLLISVKDNCFESYKWTGLSCSPILNVQISGSKSGSGFMTYETMSKLEAGNQFSISADNMYYYYFDDTCSVCDGKGGLSMNVYTFTFKAVDEEGNSKTQRYTFTIFPKEE
;
A
#
# COMPACT_ATOMS: atom_id res chain seq x y z
N GLY A 1 -34.94 -33.77 20.03
CA GLY A 1 -34.09 -34.63 20.83
C GLY A 1 -32.69 -34.04 20.98
N PRO A 2 -31.84 -34.58 21.84
CA PRO A 2 -30.52 -34.02 22.16
C PRO A 2 -29.60 -33.92 20.93
N LEU A 3 -29.69 -34.81 19.98
CA LEU A 3 -28.94 -34.78 18.73
C LEU A 3 -29.25 -33.52 17.86
N PHE A 4 -30.53 -33.17 17.78
CA PHE A 4 -30.96 -31.96 17.05
C PHE A 4 -30.42 -30.70 17.71
N MET A 5 -30.51 -30.60 19.03
CA MET A 5 -29.98 -29.45 19.80
C MET A 5 -28.45 -29.33 19.65
N SER A 6 -27.73 -30.47 19.69
CA SER A 6 -26.27 -30.47 19.45
C SER A 6 -25.93 -30.03 18.02
N PHE A 7 -26.66 -30.47 17.02
CA PHE A 7 -26.45 -30.08 15.64
C PHE A 7 -26.70 -28.58 15.42
N MET A 8 -27.81 -28.06 16.01
CA MET A 8 -28.12 -26.61 15.89
C MET A 8 -27.13 -25.77 16.64
N ALA A 9 -26.63 -26.20 17.81
CA ALA A 9 -25.56 -25.50 18.52
C ALA A 9 -24.24 -25.48 17.70
N TRP A 10 -23.90 -26.62 17.10
CA TRP A 10 -22.71 -26.73 16.25
C TRP A 10 -22.83 -25.86 14.99
N LEU A 11 -24.00 -25.90 14.33
CA LEU A 11 -24.28 -25.08 13.15
C LEU A 11 -24.21 -23.59 13.48
N GLY A 12 -24.80 -23.18 14.63
CA GLY A 12 -24.73 -21.80 15.11
C GLY A 12 -23.29 -21.37 15.37
N LEU A 13 -22.49 -22.21 16.02
CA LEU A 13 -21.07 -21.94 16.26
C LEU A 13 -20.29 -21.87 14.95
N PHE A 14 -20.54 -22.78 14.01
CA PHE A 14 -19.90 -22.78 12.70
C PHE A 14 -20.20 -21.49 11.91
N ILE A 15 -21.48 -21.08 11.87
CA ILE A 15 -21.87 -19.82 11.22
C ILE A 15 -21.17 -18.64 11.88
N LEU A 16 -21.08 -18.63 13.21
CA LEU A 16 -20.47 -17.56 13.98
C LEU A 16 -18.97 -17.48 13.72
N LEU A 17 -18.27 -18.61 13.68
CA LEU A 17 -16.84 -18.67 13.42
C LEU A 17 -16.46 -18.43 11.94
N SER A 18 -17.41 -18.67 11.02
CA SER A 18 -17.19 -18.46 9.58
C SER A 18 -17.53 -17.03 9.10
N ASN A 19 -18.03 -16.20 10.00
CA ASN A 19 -18.40 -14.82 9.67
C ASN A 19 -17.58 -13.83 10.47
N PRO A 20 -17.34 -12.61 9.93
CA PRO A 20 -16.77 -11.53 10.72
C PRO A 20 -17.59 -11.30 12.00
N PRO A 21 -16.96 -11.05 13.14
CA PRO A 21 -15.55 -10.70 13.36
C PRO A 21 -14.59 -11.89 13.61
N PHE A 22 -15.05 -13.13 13.51
CA PHE A 22 -14.24 -14.31 13.86
C PHE A 22 -13.38 -14.83 12.71
N ASN A 23 -13.72 -14.42 11.48
CA ASN A 23 -12.93 -14.73 10.29
C ASN A 23 -12.82 -13.47 9.45
N ASP A 24 -11.63 -12.94 9.30
CA ASP A 24 -11.38 -11.79 8.44
C ASP A 24 -11.30 -12.25 6.98
N ILE A 25 -12.36 -11.99 6.24
CA ILE A 25 -12.46 -12.24 4.80
C ILE A 25 -12.37 -10.95 3.98
N ALA A 26 -12.18 -9.82 4.67
CA ALA A 26 -12.13 -8.52 4.05
C ALA A 26 -10.76 -8.29 3.39
N LYS A 27 -10.75 -7.53 2.31
CA LYS A 27 -9.51 -7.19 1.61
C LYS A 27 -8.98 -5.85 2.10
N PRO A 28 -7.65 -5.69 2.16
CA PRO A 28 -7.04 -4.40 2.44
C PRO A 28 -7.59 -3.29 1.55
N LYS A 29 -7.68 -2.08 2.08
CA LYS A 29 -8.11 -0.88 1.35
C LYS A 29 -6.94 0.07 1.17
N PHE A 30 -6.66 0.40 -0.07
CA PHE A 30 -5.78 1.50 -0.39
C PHE A 30 -6.54 2.81 -0.23
N GLN A 31 -5.85 3.79 0.35
CA GLN A 31 -6.27 5.17 0.41
C GLN A 31 -5.54 5.99 -0.67
N GLN A 32 -5.20 7.22 -0.37
CA GLN A 32 -4.52 8.11 -1.28
C GLN A 32 -3.05 7.69 -1.47
N MET A 33 -2.57 7.76 -2.71
CA MET A 33 -1.15 7.77 -3.03
C MET A 33 -0.66 9.22 -3.05
N GLU A 34 0.49 9.45 -2.47
CA GLU A 34 1.16 10.74 -2.41
C GLU A 34 2.57 10.61 -2.97
N ILE A 35 3.04 11.66 -3.62
CA ILE A 35 4.39 11.76 -4.18
C ILE A 35 5.11 12.87 -3.44
N TYR A 36 6.29 12.57 -2.93
CA TYR A 36 7.18 13.54 -2.28
C TYR A 36 8.45 13.70 -3.08
N THR A 37 8.91 14.94 -3.21
CA THR A 37 10.19 15.30 -3.82
C THR A 37 11.06 16.02 -2.79
N GLU A 38 12.37 15.92 -2.93
CA GLU A 38 13.30 16.61 -2.05
C GLU A 38 13.54 18.04 -2.57
N VAL A 39 13.24 19.01 -1.71
CA VAL A 39 13.48 20.43 -1.95
C VAL A 39 14.30 20.99 -0.80
N ASP A 40 15.48 21.51 -1.08
CA ASP A 40 16.40 22.09 -0.07
C ASP A 40 16.68 21.18 1.14
N GLY A 41 16.76 19.86 0.91
CA GLY A 41 17.01 18.86 1.94
C GLY A 41 15.78 18.50 2.79
N GLN A 42 14.60 18.91 2.36
CA GLN A 42 13.32 18.54 2.98
C GLN A 42 12.40 17.84 1.97
N TRP A 43 11.59 16.92 2.47
CA TRP A 43 10.64 16.18 1.67
C TRP A 43 9.30 16.90 1.67
N ASP A 44 8.93 17.46 0.53
CA ASP A 44 7.67 18.17 0.34
C ASP A 44 6.71 17.38 -0.55
N LEU A 45 5.42 17.45 -0.21
CA LEU A 45 4.36 16.87 -1.03
C LEU A 45 4.34 17.55 -2.40
N THR A 46 4.55 16.76 -3.44
CA THR A 46 4.52 17.26 -4.81
C THR A 46 3.08 17.49 -5.25
N THR A 47 2.74 18.74 -5.50
CA THR A 47 1.46 19.17 -6.07
C THR A 47 1.58 19.49 -7.56
N GLU A 48 2.80 19.55 -8.06
CA GLU A 48 3.16 19.86 -9.44
C GLU A 48 3.53 18.61 -10.22
N GLU A 49 3.74 18.78 -11.50
CA GLU A 49 4.19 17.73 -12.40
C GLU A 49 5.60 17.27 -12.03
N LEU A 50 5.81 15.96 -12.00
CA LEU A 50 7.12 15.39 -11.69
C LEU A 50 8.05 15.55 -12.89
N GLY A 51 9.18 16.21 -12.67
CA GLY A 51 10.22 16.41 -13.70
C GLY A 51 11.05 15.15 -13.96
N GLU A 52 11.65 15.11 -15.16
CA GLU A 52 12.60 14.07 -15.55
C GLU A 52 13.81 14.05 -14.61
N ASP A 53 14.33 12.85 -14.33
CA ASP A 53 15.51 12.60 -13.48
C ASP A 53 15.40 13.18 -12.05
N THR A 54 14.19 13.41 -11.56
CA THR A 54 13.97 13.91 -10.22
C THR A 54 13.81 12.73 -9.24
N PRO A 55 14.61 12.65 -8.16
CA PRO A 55 14.38 11.69 -7.07
C PRO A 55 13.03 11.96 -6.39
N PHE A 56 12.30 10.91 -6.11
CA PHE A 56 11.00 11.04 -5.46
C PHE A 56 10.66 9.83 -4.60
N VAL A 57 9.69 10.00 -3.73
CA VAL A 57 9.15 8.95 -2.88
C VAL A 57 7.67 8.77 -3.15
N LEU A 58 7.25 7.53 -3.36
CA LEU A 58 5.85 7.17 -3.39
C LEU A 58 5.41 6.73 -2.00
N LEU A 59 4.43 7.41 -1.44
CA LEU A 59 3.77 7.02 -0.21
C LEU A 59 2.37 6.50 -0.51
N ILE A 60 1.96 5.46 0.22
CA ILE A 60 0.61 4.94 0.14
C ILE A 60 0.10 4.51 1.51
N SER A 61 -1.13 4.88 1.81
CA SER A 61 -1.81 4.40 3.01
C SER A 61 -2.62 3.16 2.68
N VAL A 62 -2.43 2.11 3.49
CA VAL A 62 -3.17 0.85 3.38
C VAL A 62 -3.82 0.56 4.72
N LYS A 63 -5.13 0.42 4.73
CA LYS A 63 -5.89 0.04 5.92
C LYS A 63 -6.53 -1.32 5.74
N ASP A 64 -6.56 -2.07 6.82
CA ASP A 64 -7.42 -3.22 6.90
C ASP A 64 -8.86 -2.79 7.22
N ASN A 65 -9.83 -3.64 6.86
CA ASN A 65 -11.25 -3.37 7.02
C ASN A 65 -11.78 -3.64 8.43
N CYS A 66 -10.94 -3.56 9.42
CA CYS A 66 -11.36 -3.69 10.80
C CYS A 66 -12.41 -2.65 11.14
N PHE A 67 -13.57 -3.11 11.53
CA PHE A 67 -14.58 -2.23 12.12
C PHE A 67 -14.10 -1.72 13.46
N GLU A 68 -14.03 -0.43 13.65
CA GLU A 68 -13.68 0.18 14.94
C GLU A 68 -14.57 -0.30 16.10
N SER A 69 -15.79 -0.78 15.79
CA SER A 69 -16.71 -1.36 16.76
C SER A 69 -16.22 -2.64 17.44
N TYR A 70 -15.21 -3.31 16.90
CA TYR A 70 -14.64 -4.53 17.50
C TYR A 70 -13.55 -4.25 18.55
N LYS A 71 -13.12 -3.02 18.74
CA LYS A 71 -12.14 -2.67 19.79
C LYS A 71 -12.58 -3.10 21.20
N TRP A 72 -13.87 -3.15 21.46
CA TRP A 72 -14.42 -3.57 22.75
C TRP A 72 -14.42 -5.10 22.97
N THR A 73 -14.32 -5.90 21.92
CA THR A 73 -14.28 -7.37 22.01
C THR A 73 -12.88 -7.91 22.23
N GLY A 74 -11.84 -7.08 22.12
CA GLY A 74 -10.44 -7.49 22.18
C GLY A 74 -9.98 -8.28 20.95
N LEU A 75 -10.82 -8.37 19.90
CA LEU A 75 -10.44 -8.97 18.62
C LEU A 75 -9.54 -7.99 17.88
N SER A 76 -8.33 -8.42 17.59
CA SER A 76 -7.42 -7.64 16.76
C SER A 76 -7.77 -7.84 15.30
N CYS A 77 -7.62 -6.79 14.53
CA CYS A 77 -7.65 -6.90 13.09
C CYS A 77 -6.39 -7.57 12.60
N SER A 78 -6.49 -8.26 11.49
CA SER A 78 -5.31 -8.80 10.84
C SER A 78 -4.42 -7.65 10.38
N PRO A 79 -3.17 -7.60 10.83
CA PRO A 79 -2.26 -6.58 10.36
C PRO A 79 -1.98 -6.77 8.88
N ILE A 80 -1.69 -5.68 8.19
CA ILE A 80 -1.14 -5.76 6.84
C ILE A 80 0.24 -6.41 6.92
N LEU A 81 0.38 -7.56 6.30
CA LEU A 81 1.60 -8.35 6.33
C LEU A 81 2.65 -7.77 5.39
N ASN A 82 2.23 -7.39 4.18
CA ASN A 82 3.15 -6.95 3.15
C ASN A 82 2.46 -6.00 2.17
N VAL A 83 3.19 -4.95 1.77
CA VAL A 83 2.81 -4.06 0.67
C VAL A 83 3.93 -4.06 -0.35
N GLN A 84 3.58 -4.34 -1.58
CA GLN A 84 4.51 -4.43 -2.70
C GLN A 84 4.15 -3.43 -3.78
N ILE A 85 5.16 -2.98 -4.53
CA ILE A 85 5.05 -2.10 -5.68
C ILE A 85 5.70 -2.75 -6.89
N SER A 86 5.09 -2.60 -8.06
CA SER A 86 5.70 -2.89 -9.35
C SER A 86 5.43 -1.75 -10.32
N GLY A 87 6.19 -1.67 -11.40
CA GLY A 87 6.10 -0.56 -12.35
C GLY A 87 6.11 -0.99 -13.80
N SER A 88 5.36 -0.23 -14.63
CA SER A 88 5.40 -0.34 -16.08
C SER A 88 5.50 1.06 -16.71
N LYS A 89 6.29 1.15 -17.80
CA LYS A 89 6.50 2.33 -18.62
C LYS A 89 5.90 2.07 -19.99
N SER A 90 4.92 2.87 -20.40
CA SER A 90 4.26 2.72 -21.70
C SER A 90 3.78 1.28 -22.00
N GLY A 91 3.34 0.55 -20.97
CA GLY A 91 2.83 -0.82 -21.09
C GLY A 91 3.88 -1.92 -20.97
N SER A 92 5.19 -1.58 -20.93
CA SER A 92 6.28 -2.54 -20.69
C SER A 92 6.70 -2.49 -19.23
N GLY A 93 6.87 -3.67 -18.59
CA GLY A 93 7.37 -3.73 -17.23
C GLY A 93 8.81 -3.20 -17.15
N PHE A 94 9.08 -2.35 -16.16
CA PHE A 94 10.45 -1.91 -15.86
C PHE A 94 10.86 -2.28 -14.44
N MET A 95 9.91 -2.62 -13.57
CA MET A 95 10.13 -3.01 -12.18
C MET A 95 9.23 -4.20 -11.83
N THR A 96 9.82 -5.26 -11.32
CA THR A 96 9.09 -6.38 -10.72
C THR A 96 8.51 -5.98 -9.36
N TYR A 97 7.76 -6.86 -8.69
CA TYR A 97 7.24 -6.56 -7.36
C TYR A 97 8.38 -6.46 -6.34
N GLU A 98 8.53 -5.25 -5.78
CA GLU A 98 9.43 -4.91 -4.69
C GLU A 98 8.63 -4.65 -3.40
N THR A 99 9.20 -4.98 -2.25
CA THR A 99 8.56 -4.74 -0.96
C THR A 99 8.71 -3.28 -0.56
N MET A 100 7.60 -2.64 -0.22
CA MET A 100 7.61 -1.28 0.31
C MET A 100 7.97 -1.28 1.79
N SER A 101 8.71 -0.26 2.23
CA SER A 101 9.03 -0.07 3.63
C SER A 101 7.85 0.55 4.38
N LYS A 102 7.60 0.06 5.60
CA LYS A 102 6.62 0.69 6.48
C LYS A 102 7.19 1.99 7.03
N LEU A 103 6.40 3.05 7.02
CA LEU A 103 6.79 4.32 7.58
C LEU A 103 6.67 4.28 9.11
N GLU A 104 7.69 4.72 9.82
CA GLU A 104 7.70 4.77 11.28
C GLU A 104 7.33 6.16 11.81
N ALA A 105 6.93 6.22 13.08
CA ALA A 105 6.64 7.49 13.73
C ALA A 105 7.88 8.39 13.77
N GLY A 106 7.69 9.70 13.59
CA GLY A 106 8.81 10.66 13.55
C GLY A 106 9.62 10.64 12.24
N ASN A 107 9.00 10.13 11.17
CA ASN A 107 9.62 10.05 9.85
C ASN A 107 9.95 11.44 9.26
N GLN A 108 10.77 11.42 8.22
CA GLN A 108 11.23 12.62 7.53
C GLN A 108 10.16 13.41 6.76
N PHE A 109 8.98 12.81 6.53
CA PHE A 109 7.86 13.47 5.85
C PHE A 109 6.95 14.23 6.81
N SER A 110 7.18 14.14 8.11
CA SER A 110 6.41 14.83 9.18
C SER A 110 4.89 14.53 9.14
N ILE A 111 4.53 13.32 8.72
CA ILE A 111 3.15 12.87 8.62
C ILE A 111 2.86 11.69 9.57
N SER A 112 1.57 11.41 9.80
CA SER A 112 1.18 10.23 10.57
C SER A 112 1.70 8.97 9.90
N ALA A 113 2.38 8.13 10.67
CA ALA A 113 2.99 6.90 10.17
C ALA A 113 2.07 5.68 10.21
N ASP A 114 0.85 5.81 10.75
CA ASP A 114 -0.07 4.71 10.87
C ASP A 114 -0.51 4.20 9.51
N ASN A 115 -0.21 2.91 9.24
CA ASN A 115 -0.56 2.23 8.00
C ASN A 115 -0.03 2.88 6.71
N MET A 116 1.07 3.62 6.82
CA MET A 116 1.76 4.24 5.70
C MET A 116 2.94 3.37 5.26
N TYR A 117 3.12 3.28 3.95
CA TYR A 117 4.21 2.55 3.30
C TYR A 117 4.83 3.45 2.24
N TYR A 118 6.16 3.35 2.05
CA TYR A 118 6.89 4.16 1.09
C TYR A 118 7.85 3.35 0.23
N TYR A 119 8.14 3.85 -0.95
CA TYR A 119 9.18 3.37 -1.84
C TYR A 119 9.96 4.57 -2.40
N TYR A 120 11.27 4.48 -2.33
CA TYR A 120 12.19 5.55 -2.69
C TYR A 120 12.80 5.30 -4.06
N PHE A 121 12.73 6.29 -4.94
CA PHE A 121 13.38 6.31 -6.24
C PHE A 121 14.53 7.32 -6.16
N ASP A 122 15.76 6.81 -6.12
CA ASP A 122 16.99 7.61 -5.98
C ASP A 122 17.94 7.41 -7.17
N ASP A 123 19.10 8.09 -7.11
CA ASP A 123 20.16 8.00 -8.12
C ASP A 123 20.75 6.61 -8.27
N THR A 124 20.53 5.71 -7.33
CA THR A 124 21.05 4.33 -7.35
C THR A 124 20.04 3.32 -7.88
N CYS A 125 18.85 3.77 -8.28
CA CYS A 125 17.78 2.92 -8.75
C CYS A 125 18.19 2.14 -10.00
N SER A 126 18.38 0.82 -9.86
CA SER A 126 18.78 -0.07 -10.96
C SER A 126 17.70 -0.25 -12.04
N VAL A 127 16.48 0.15 -11.75
CA VAL A 127 15.30 0.13 -12.65
C VAL A 127 15.01 1.47 -13.29
N CYS A 128 15.73 2.52 -12.90
CA CYS A 128 15.70 3.82 -13.53
C CYS A 128 16.59 3.80 -14.79
N ASP A 129 16.41 4.75 -15.70
CA ASP A 129 17.12 4.80 -16.99
C ASP A 129 18.63 5.15 -16.85
N GLY A 130 19.26 4.80 -15.72
CA GLY A 130 20.70 4.97 -15.47
C GLY A 130 21.14 6.38 -15.11
N LYS A 131 20.19 7.27 -14.86
CA LYS A 131 20.42 8.68 -14.53
C LYS A 131 19.84 9.11 -13.17
N GLY A 132 19.40 8.15 -12.36
CA GLY A 132 18.93 8.42 -11.00
C GLY A 132 17.45 8.73 -10.85
N GLY A 133 16.75 9.04 -11.91
CA GLY A 133 15.31 9.30 -11.93
C GLY A 133 14.61 8.56 -13.06
N LEU A 134 13.32 8.82 -13.23
CA LEU A 134 12.55 8.31 -14.36
C LEU A 134 12.59 9.33 -15.51
N SER A 135 12.73 8.85 -16.74
CA SER A 135 12.70 9.71 -17.93
C SER A 135 11.28 10.06 -18.33
N MET A 136 11.13 11.11 -19.17
CA MET A 136 9.84 11.53 -19.73
C MET A 136 9.05 10.34 -20.26
N ASN A 137 7.94 10.03 -19.65
CA ASN A 137 7.00 9.00 -20.11
C ASN A 137 5.77 8.88 -19.18
N VAL A 138 4.85 8.01 -19.57
CA VAL A 138 3.72 7.61 -18.75
C VAL A 138 4.08 6.36 -17.95
N TYR A 139 4.03 6.47 -16.65
CA TYR A 139 4.32 5.39 -15.72
C TYR A 139 3.06 4.92 -15.00
N THR A 140 2.93 3.62 -14.87
CA THR A 140 1.87 2.99 -14.07
C THR A 140 2.50 2.18 -12.96
N PHE A 141 2.24 2.56 -11.73
CA PHE A 141 2.62 1.78 -10.55
C PHE A 141 1.45 0.94 -10.08
N THR A 142 1.76 -0.29 -9.75
CA THR A 142 0.80 -1.27 -9.26
C THR A 142 1.19 -1.67 -7.84
N PHE A 143 0.34 -1.34 -6.90
CA PHE A 143 0.50 -1.68 -5.49
C PHE A 143 -0.31 -2.93 -5.17
N LYS A 144 0.26 -3.82 -4.38
CA LYS A 144 -0.38 -5.03 -3.89
C LYS A 144 -0.21 -5.11 -2.38
N ALA A 145 -1.30 -5.13 -1.64
CA ALA A 145 -1.32 -5.35 -0.19
C ALA A 145 -1.87 -6.73 0.12
N VAL A 146 -1.29 -7.36 1.12
CA VAL A 146 -1.70 -8.68 1.64
C VAL A 146 -1.78 -8.58 3.15
N ASP A 147 -2.89 -9.03 3.74
CA ASP A 147 -3.07 -9.16 5.18
C ASP A 147 -2.55 -10.50 5.72
N GLU A 148 -2.63 -10.69 7.03
CA GLU A 148 -2.14 -11.89 7.70
C GLU A 148 -2.94 -13.15 7.34
N GLU A 149 -4.23 -13.03 7.01
CA GLU A 149 -5.09 -14.12 6.53
C GLU A 149 -4.89 -14.44 5.06
N GLY A 150 -4.09 -13.64 4.33
CA GLY A 150 -3.80 -13.84 2.91
C GLY A 150 -4.82 -13.17 1.97
N ASN A 151 -5.76 -12.36 2.50
CA ASN A 151 -6.60 -11.55 1.63
C ASN A 151 -5.74 -10.48 0.96
N SER A 152 -5.99 -10.23 -0.30
CA SER A 152 -5.16 -9.31 -1.06
C SER A 152 -5.97 -8.33 -1.91
N LYS A 153 -5.40 -7.15 -2.09
CA LYS A 153 -5.93 -6.10 -2.98
C LYS A 153 -4.80 -5.53 -3.81
N THR A 154 -5.12 -5.24 -5.05
CA THR A 154 -4.23 -4.54 -5.99
C THR A 154 -4.86 -3.22 -6.40
N GLN A 155 -4.04 -2.16 -6.46
CA GLN A 155 -4.43 -0.83 -6.90
C GLN A 155 -3.38 -0.30 -7.88
N ARG A 156 -3.83 0.44 -8.91
CA ARG A 156 -2.95 1.06 -9.91
C ARG A 156 -3.08 2.56 -9.88
N TYR A 157 -1.93 3.22 -10.05
CA TYR A 157 -1.84 4.67 -10.23
C TYR A 157 -0.97 4.96 -11.44
N THR A 158 -1.43 5.88 -12.27
CA THR A 158 -0.72 6.29 -13.49
C THR A 158 -0.43 7.78 -13.40
N PHE A 159 0.80 8.17 -13.72
CA PHE A 159 1.21 9.56 -13.82
C PHE A 159 2.22 9.76 -14.95
N THR A 160 2.38 10.99 -15.36
CA THR A 160 3.30 11.39 -16.43
C THR A 160 4.49 12.11 -15.84
N ILE A 161 5.68 11.75 -16.29
CA ILE A 161 6.90 12.50 -16.01
C ILE A 161 7.17 13.41 -17.21
N PHE A 162 7.44 14.65 -16.91
CA PHE A 162 7.65 15.72 -17.89
C PHE A 162 9.13 15.98 -18.12
N PRO A 163 9.51 16.52 -19.30
CA PRO A 163 10.87 16.95 -19.54
C PRO A 163 11.30 17.98 -18.50
N LYS A 164 12.56 17.93 -18.11
CA LYS A 164 13.14 18.95 -17.24
C LYS A 164 13.12 20.28 -17.97
N GLU A 165 12.50 21.30 -17.39
CA GLU A 165 12.62 22.67 -17.88
C GLU A 165 14.07 23.13 -17.72
N GLU A 166 14.68 23.63 -18.81
CA GLU A 166 16.04 24.19 -18.83
C GLU A 166 16.11 25.57 -18.16
#